data_8b64ee9de75c0eb3aa893ca552f471a7
#
_entry.id   8b64ee9de75c0eb3aa893ca552f471a7
#
_cell.length_a   1.000
_cell.length_b   1.000
_cell.length_c   1.000
_cell.angle_alpha   90.00
_cell.angle_beta   90.00
_cell.angle_gamma   90.00
#
_symmetry.space_group_name_H-M   'P 1'
#
loop_
_entity.id
_entity.type
_entity.pdbx_description
1 polymer ?
#
loop_
_entity_poly.entity_id
_entity_poly.type
_entity_poly.pdbx_seq_one_letter_code
_entity_poly.pdbx_strand_id
1 'polypeptide(L)' 'MKVVTFGELMIRLQPYNYERFVQADHLEFSFGGGEANVAVSLANYGLDVAFVTKLPAHAIGQAAVNSLRRYGVDTSKIVR' A
#
# COMPACT_ATOMS: atom_id res chain seq x y z
N MET A 1 -17.67 -0.51 14.63
CA MET A 1 -18.06 -0.73 13.22
C MET A 1 -16.80 -1.02 12.39
N LYS A 2 -16.85 -2.03 11.56
CA LYS A 2 -15.74 -2.35 10.68
C LYS A 2 -15.98 -1.79 9.28
N VAL A 3 -14.99 -1.09 8.75
CA VAL A 3 -15.03 -0.57 7.39
C VAL A 3 -14.19 -1.49 6.51
N VAL A 4 -14.71 -1.86 5.34
CA VAL A 4 -13.99 -2.70 4.39
C VAL A 4 -13.82 -1.91 3.09
N THR A 5 -12.57 -1.81 2.61
CA THR A 5 -12.31 -1.23 1.30
C THR A 5 -11.78 -2.32 0.38
N PHE A 6 -12.14 -2.24 -0.90
CA PHE A 6 -11.78 -3.23 -1.90
C PHE A 6 -11.25 -2.51 -3.13
N GLY A 7 -10.08 -2.92 -3.59
CA GLY A 7 -9.51 -2.29 -4.77
C GLY A 7 -8.07 -2.68 -5.01
N GLU A 8 -7.37 -1.85 -5.75
CA GLU A 8 -5.98 -2.07 -6.10
C GLU A 8 -5.06 -1.37 -5.12
N LEU A 9 -3.91 -1.99 -4.88
CA LEU A 9 -2.78 -1.36 -4.21
C LEU A 9 -1.66 -1.28 -5.24
N MET A 10 -1.18 -0.07 -5.50
CA MET A 10 -0.17 0.17 -6.52
C MET A 10 1.15 0.56 -5.90
N ILE A 11 2.24 0.08 -6.50
CA ILE A 11 3.58 0.57 -6.16
C ILE A 11 3.90 1.77 -7.05
N ARG A 12 4.42 2.81 -6.44
CA ARG A 12 4.91 3.99 -7.15
C ARG A 12 6.43 3.99 -7.05
N LEU A 13 7.09 4.07 -8.19
CA LEU A 13 8.55 4.16 -8.26
C LEU A 13 8.94 5.53 -8.77
N GLN A 14 9.84 6.19 -8.05
CA GLN A 14 10.33 7.53 -8.41
C GLN A 14 11.84 7.60 -8.22
N PRO A 15 12.57 8.25 -9.14
CA PRO A 15 13.97 8.59 -8.90
C PRO A 15 14.09 9.64 -7.79
N TYR A 16 15.23 9.67 -7.13
CA TYR A 16 15.55 10.70 -6.15
C TYR A 16 15.93 12.00 -6.86
N ASN A 17 15.71 13.12 -6.19
CA ASN A 17 16.23 14.44 -6.60
C ASN A 17 15.86 14.86 -8.02
N TYR A 18 14.66 14.50 -8.48
CA TYR A 18 14.16 14.86 -9.81
C TYR A 18 14.99 14.29 -10.96
N GLU A 19 15.76 13.26 -10.71
CA GLU A 19 16.51 12.58 -11.76
C GLU A 19 15.58 11.90 -12.75
N ARG A 20 16.04 11.75 -13.99
CA ARG A 20 15.34 10.91 -14.96
C ARG A 20 15.59 9.43 -14.62
N PHE A 21 14.67 8.57 -15.00
CA PHE A 21 14.84 7.13 -14.77
C PHE A 21 16.14 6.60 -15.36
N VAL A 22 16.53 7.11 -16.54
CA VAL A 22 17.76 6.67 -17.20
C VAL A 22 19.03 7.10 -16.47
N GLN A 23 18.94 8.08 -15.58
CA GLN A 23 20.06 8.59 -14.79
C GLN A 23 20.10 7.99 -13.38
N ALA A 24 19.00 7.39 -12.96
CA ALA A 24 18.86 6.98 -11.56
C ALA A 24 19.53 5.64 -11.30
N ASP A 25 20.36 5.59 -10.26
CA ASP A 25 20.91 4.33 -9.73
C ASP A 25 20.01 3.77 -8.62
N HIS A 26 19.14 4.60 -8.07
CA HIS A 26 18.24 4.26 -6.96
C HIS A 26 16.86 4.78 -7.27
N LEU A 27 15.86 4.11 -6.73
CA LEU A 27 14.46 4.55 -6.83
C LEU A 27 13.84 4.53 -5.43
N GLU A 28 13.05 5.57 -5.13
CA GLU A 28 12.14 5.51 -4.01
C GLU A 28 10.91 4.71 -4.42
N PHE A 29 10.30 4.04 -3.47
CA PHE A 29 9.01 3.44 -3.74
C PHE A 29 8.03 3.73 -2.61
N SER A 30 6.78 3.82 -2.98
CA SER A 30 5.67 3.96 -2.04
C SER A 30 4.49 3.19 -2.58
N PHE A 31 3.52 2.95 -1.72
CA PHE A 31 2.31 2.24 -2.12
C PHE A 31 1.13 3.18 -2.03
N GLY A 32 0.21 3.05 -2.97
CA GLY A 32 -0.96 3.90 -3.02
C GLY A 32 -2.07 3.24 -3.84
N GLY A 33 -3.05 4.04 -4.14
CA GLY A 33 -4.29 3.62 -4.79
C GLY A 33 -5.45 4.27 -4.04
N GLY A 34 -6.56 4.53 -4.72
CA GLY A 34 -7.67 5.25 -4.11
C GLY A 34 -8.20 4.57 -2.85
N GLU A 35 -8.53 3.29 -2.96
CA GLU A 35 -9.12 2.54 -1.85
C GLU A 35 -8.11 2.28 -0.73
N ALA A 36 -6.84 2.09 -1.08
CA ALA A 36 -5.78 1.91 -0.09
C ALA A 36 -5.56 3.20 0.70
N ASN A 37 -5.56 4.34 0.03
CA ASN A 37 -5.42 5.64 0.68
C ASN A 37 -6.59 5.91 1.62
N VAL A 38 -7.81 5.56 1.22
CA VAL A 38 -8.99 5.68 2.07
C VAL A 38 -8.84 4.79 3.31
N ALA A 39 -8.39 3.55 3.13
CA ALA A 39 -8.21 2.61 4.25
C ALA A 39 -7.20 3.15 5.26
N VAL A 40 -6.06 3.65 4.80
CA VAL A 40 -5.04 4.22 5.68
C VAL A 40 -5.57 5.45 6.41
N SER A 41 -6.27 6.32 5.70
CA SER A 41 -6.84 7.53 6.28
C SER A 41 -7.84 7.19 7.39
N LEU A 42 -8.75 6.25 7.13
CA LEU A 42 -9.74 5.84 8.12
C LEU A 42 -9.09 5.16 9.33
N ALA A 43 -8.06 4.35 9.11
CA ALA A 43 -7.32 3.72 10.20
C ALA A 43 -6.65 4.78 11.09
N ASN A 44 -6.12 5.84 10.48
CA ASN A 44 -5.51 6.95 11.23
C ASN A 44 -6.53 7.69 12.09
N TYR A 45 -7.81 7.65 11.73
CA TYR A 45 -8.89 8.21 12.55
C TYR A 45 -9.36 7.25 13.64
N GLY A 46 -8.72 6.11 13.79
CA GLY A 46 -9.05 5.15 14.84
C GLY A 46 -10.16 4.17 14.48
N LEU A 47 -10.56 4.11 13.21
CA LEU A 47 -11.57 3.17 12.76
C LEU A 47 -10.96 1.78 12.51
N ASP A 48 -11.78 0.76 12.67
CA ASP A 48 -11.39 -0.61 12.35
C ASP A 48 -11.58 -0.85 10.85
N VAL A 49 -10.49 -0.90 10.09
CA VAL A 49 -10.52 -0.93 8.63
C VAL A 49 -9.81 -2.18 8.13
N ALA A 50 -10.44 -2.89 7.20
CA ALA A 50 -9.83 -3.98 6.45
C ALA A 50 -9.71 -3.59 4.97
N PHE A 51 -8.60 -3.98 4.35
CA PHE A 51 -8.39 -3.79 2.93
C PHE A 51 -8.41 -5.16 2.23
N VAL A 52 -9.19 -5.26 1.17
CA VAL A 52 -9.35 -6.51 0.41
C VAL A 52 -8.77 -6.32 -0.98
N THR A 53 -7.81 -7.16 -1.33
CA THR A 53 -7.18 -7.14 -2.65
C THR A 53 -6.45 -8.46 -2.89
N LYS A 54 -5.81 -8.58 -4.03
CA LYS A 54 -4.93 -9.70 -4.34
C LYS A 54 -3.54 -9.16 -4.67
N LEU A 55 -2.53 -9.71 -4.02
CA LEU A 55 -1.13 -9.29 -4.19
C LEU A 55 -0.25 -10.50 -4.47
N PRO A 56 0.87 -10.33 -5.19
CA PRO A 56 1.80 -11.42 -5.41
C PRO A 56 2.46 -11.88 -4.10
N ALA A 57 2.90 -13.13 -4.09
CA ALA A 57 3.48 -13.74 -2.89
C ALA A 57 4.99 -13.49 -2.75
N HIS A 58 5.56 -12.60 -3.52
CA HIS A 58 6.99 -12.27 -3.45
C HIS A 58 7.26 -11.08 -2.52
N ALA A 59 8.52 -10.71 -2.40
CA ALA A 59 8.97 -9.70 -1.43
C ALA A 59 8.30 -8.33 -1.63
N ILE A 60 8.05 -7.92 -2.87
CA ILE A 60 7.37 -6.64 -3.13
C ILE A 60 5.94 -6.68 -2.63
N GLY A 61 5.23 -7.80 -2.83
CA GLY A 61 3.89 -7.99 -2.28
C GLY A 61 3.89 -7.95 -0.75
N GLN A 62 4.89 -8.56 -0.11
CA GLN A 62 5.02 -8.51 1.33
C GLN A 62 5.30 -7.09 1.82
N ALA A 63 6.10 -6.31 1.08
CA ALA A 63 6.34 -4.91 1.42
C ALA A 63 5.04 -4.10 1.36
N ALA A 64 4.18 -4.39 0.37
CA ALA A 64 2.88 -3.74 0.26
C ALA A 64 2.00 -4.04 1.49
N VAL A 65 1.94 -5.30 1.91
CA VAL A 65 1.20 -5.70 3.11
C VAL A 65 1.75 -4.98 4.34
N ASN A 66 3.07 -4.94 4.48
CA ASN A 66 3.71 -4.28 5.63
C ASN A 66 3.41 -2.79 5.65
N SER A 67 3.33 -2.16 4.49
CA SER A 67 2.98 -0.74 4.38
C SER A 67 1.59 -0.47 4.96
N LEU A 68 0.61 -1.30 4.63
CA LEU A 68 -0.74 -1.18 5.17
C LEU A 68 -0.79 -1.46 6.67
N ARG A 69 -0.10 -2.51 7.11
CA ARG A 69 -0.08 -2.90 8.53
C ARG A 69 0.54 -1.83 9.40
N ARG A 70 1.49 -1.07 8.87
CA ARG A 70 2.13 0.03 9.61
C ARG A 70 1.11 1.05 10.09
N TYR A 71 0.04 1.26 9.32
CA TYR A 71 -1.00 2.23 9.63
C TYR A 71 -2.22 1.60 10.32
N GLY A 72 -2.12 0.34 10.71
CA GLY A 72 -3.20 -0.31 11.44
C GLY A 72 -4.33 -0.86 10.60
N VAL A 73 -4.13 -1.00 9.30
CA VAL A 73 -5.12 -1.60 8.41
C VAL A 73 -5.09 -3.12 8.56
N ASP A 74 -6.25 -3.75 8.67
CA ASP A 74 -6.37 -5.20 8.71
C ASP A 74 -6.10 -5.79 7.32
N THR A 75 -5.04 -6.59 7.22
CA THR A 75 -4.60 -7.20 5.97
C THR A 75 -4.93 -8.69 5.88
N SER A 76 -5.69 -9.22 6.83
CA SER A 76 -5.97 -10.66 6.91
C SER A 76 -6.79 -11.19 5.74
N LYS A 77 -7.49 -10.31 5.03
CA LYS A 77 -8.33 -10.67 3.88
C LYS A 77 -7.63 -10.48 2.53
N ILE A 78 -6.36 -10.09 2.54
CA ILE A 78 -5.60 -9.95 1.30
C ILE A 78 -5.20 -11.33 0.80
N VAL A 79 -5.52 -11.60 -0.46
CA VAL A 79 -5.16 -12.86 -1.13
C VAL A 79 -3.77 -12.72 -1.74
N ARG A 80 -2.91 -13.68 -1.46
CA ARG A 80 -1.52 -13.65 -1.93
C ARG A 80 -1.29 -14.55 -3.13
#